data_d0733eb2609298dd4e0b83ab405d993b
#
_entry.id   d0733eb2609298dd4e0b83ab405d993b
#
_cell.length_a   1.000
_cell.length_b   1.000
_cell.length_c   1.000
_cell.angle_alpha   90.00
_cell.angle_beta   90.00
_cell.angle_gamma   90.00
#
_symmetry.space_group_name_H-M   'P 1'
#
loop_
_entity.id
_entity.type
_entity.pdbx_description
1 polymer ?
#
loop_
_entity_poly.entity_id
_entity_poly.type
_entity_poly.pdbx_seq_one_letter_code
_entity_poly.pdbx_strand_id
1 'polypeptide(L)'
;MKGMLRPRSLFCSSIALLISILAFVAAAAEKNNDILLATVEHELQRAHTDLAKLDPAPYFISYTIHDQSFVTVVASHGSVISSTQVRIRMADVVTRVGSPALDNTHGENRRSALHSGRLPTDNDADAIAHALWDLTYRGYRDAVQAYLKVRTQTQVNAREEDTSADFTPQAPSSYLEAKELPPPADSNALEATVAKYSAAFRGYPYIYSSQVMLTTQTARTYLVSTEGSRVVSNNAIFRVAILAETRADDGMELIRVETFQAEAPTQLPPESEVLARIQKMAVDLKALRAAPLAEPFNGPALLSGRAAAVFFHEVLGHRLEGQRQRGEKEGQTFTKSINQQVLPDFLSVVDDPTQQKLNGADLSGWYQYDDEGVAAARVEVIKNGILKNFLMSRMPVQGFDKSNGHGRAQSGLMAVGRQGNLIVSSTNTVSDATLRQRLIEEIKRQGKPYGLYFEDIEGGFTLTQRSLPQAFQVLPILVWKVYPDGRPDELVRGVDIVGTPLAAMSRILVTGQKTEIFNGVCGAESGNVPVSAASPAILFAEMEVQKRPHSLNRPPIVPAPELEATPPAGSSKGGQQ
;
A
#
# COMPACT_ATOMS: atom_id res chain seq x y z
N MET A 1 33.02 36.16 -60.62
CA MET A 1 31.56 36.39 -60.45
C MET A 1 31.14 35.93 -59.05
N LYS A 2 30.52 36.86 -58.33
CA LYS A 2 30.16 36.79 -56.91
C LYS A 2 29.05 35.79 -56.65
N GLY A 3 29.24 34.87 -55.62
CA GLY A 3 28.19 34.01 -55.09
C GLY A 3 27.94 34.38 -53.64
N MET A 4 26.72 34.84 -53.35
CA MET A 4 26.26 35.33 -52.03
C MET A 4 26.09 34.17 -51.04
N LEU A 5 26.80 34.24 -49.91
CA LEU A 5 26.53 33.44 -48.69
C LEU A 5 25.30 34.04 -47.95
N ARG A 6 24.27 33.22 -47.70
CA ARG A 6 23.12 33.60 -46.87
C ARG A 6 23.39 33.27 -45.41
N PRO A 7 23.16 34.18 -44.44
CA PRO A 7 23.24 33.89 -43.01
C PRO A 7 21.87 33.40 -42.52
N ARG A 8 21.72 32.09 -42.26
CA ARG A 8 20.45 31.52 -41.76
C ARG A 8 20.60 30.68 -40.47
N SER A 9 21.74 30.67 -39.79
CA SER A 9 21.95 29.83 -38.63
C SER A 9 22.04 30.56 -37.26
N LEU A 10 22.07 31.89 -37.24
CA LEU A 10 22.21 32.64 -35.97
C LEU A 10 20.89 32.98 -35.28
N PHE A 11 19.74 32.92 -35.99
CA PHE A 11 18.45 33.28 -35.40
C PHE A 11 17.78 32.17 -34.60
N CYS A 12 18.02 30.90 -34.94
CA CYS A 12 17.46 29.74 -34.16
C CYS A 12 18.16 29.51 -32.84
N SER A 13 19.46 29.78 -32.74
CA SER A 13 20.21 29.59 -31.50
C SER A 13 19.86 30.63 -30.42
N SER A 14 19.52 31.87 -30.85
CA SER A 14 19.15 32.93 -29.91
C SER A 14 17.74 32.75 -29.32
N ILE A 15 16.80 32.18 -30.09
CA ILE A 15 15.44 31.88 -29.61
C ILE A 15 15.45 30.71 -28.63
N ALA A 16 16.23 29.65 -28.88
CA ALA A 16 16.36 28.52 -27.95
C ALA A 16 17.01 28.94 -26.62
N LEU A 17 17.98 29.85 -26.67
CA LEU A 17 18.62 30.37 -25.44
C LEU A 17 17.67 31.29 -24.65
N LEU A 18 16.84 32.11 -25.32
CA LEU A 18 15.83 32.95 -24.68
C LEU A 18 14.72 32.12 -24.03
N ILE A 19 14.26 31.03 -24.67
CA ILE A 19 13.25 30.13 -24.13
C ILE A 19 13.81 29.37 -22.90
N SER A 20 15.08 28.97 -22.95
CA SER A 20 15.73 28.32 -21.81
C SER A 20 15.92 29.27 -20.62
N ILE A 21 16.23 30.55 -20.87
CA ILE A 21 16.37 31.57 -19.82
C ILE A 21 14.99 31.94 -19.26
N LEU A 22 13.95 32.04 -20.09
CA LEU A 22 12.58 32.30 -19.63
C LEU A 22 12.02 31.11 -18.81
N ALA A 23 12.31 29.86 -19.17
CA ALA A 23 11.94 28.68 -18.39
C ALA A 23 12.67 28.63 -17.05
N PHE A 24 13.94 29.03 -17.02
CA PHE A 24 14.73 29.11 -15.78
C PHE A 24 14.26 30.26 -14.87
N VAL A 25 13.85 31.38 -15.43
CA VAL A 25 13.29 32.54 -14.70
C VAL A 25 11.88 32.22 -14.20
N ALA A 26 11.05 31.49 -14.96
CA ALA A 26 9.74 31.04 -14.53
C ALA A 26 9.87 30.02 -13.39
N ALA A 27 10.76 29.05 -13.50
CA ALA A 27 11.04 28.09 -12.40
C ALA A 27 11.65 28.76 -11.16
N ALA A 28 12.41 29.84 -11.34
CA ALA A 28 12.93 30.66 -10.24
C ALA A 28 11.86 31.58 -9.62
N ALA A 29 10.86 32.01 -10.41
CA ALA A 29 9.73 32.81 -9.93
C ALA A 29 8.71 31.96 -9.17
N GLU A 30 8.46 30.71 -9.56
CA GLU A 30 7.68 29.74 -8.78
C GLU A 30 8.37 29.39 -7.45
N LYS A 31 9.70 29.33 -7.44
CA LYS A 31 10.50 29.13 -6.23
C LYS A 31 10.25 30.17 -5.13
N ASN A 32 9.91 31.41 -5.52
CA ASN A 32 9.68 32.50 -4.58
C ASN A 32 8.25 32.63 -4.06
N ASN A 33 7.31 31.78 -4.52
CA ASN A 33 5.88 31.92 -4.21
C ASN A 33 5.33 30.82 -3.27
N ASP A 34 6.08 29.76 -2.97
CA ASP A 34 5.63 28.73 -2.02
C ASP A 34 6.04 29.14 -0.60
N ILE A 35 5.17 29.90 0.06
CA ILE A 35 5.37 30.42 1.42
C ILE A 35 5.64 29.27 2.40
N LEU A 36 4.92 28.14 2.25
CA LEU A 36 5.09 27.01 3.15
C LEU A 36 6.50 26.42 3.03
N LEU A 37 6.96 26.14 1.81
CA LEU A 37 8.30 25.60 1.59
C LEU A 37 9.38 26.55 2.10
N ALA A 38 9.29 27.85 1.79
CA ALA A 38 10.24 28.85 2.23
C ALA A 38 10.29 28.96 3.77
N THR A 39 9.14 28.91 4.44
CA THR A 39 9.06 28.95 5.90
C THR A 39 9.68 27.71 6.54
N VAL A 40 9.38 26.53 5.98
CA VAL A 40 9.91 25.24 6.48
C VAL A 40 11.44 25.18 6.31
N GLU A 41 11.98 25.63 5.16
CA GLU A 41 13.44 25.72 4.93
C GLU A 41 14.11 26.69 5.89
N HIS A 42 13.52 27.88 6.09
CA HIS A 42 14.06 28.88 7.00
C HIS A 42 14.10 28.38 8.45
N GLU A 43 13.01 27.76 8.92
CA GLU A 43 12.93 27.24 10.28
C GLU A 43 13.88 26.06 10.52
N LEU A 44 14.05 25.17 9.54
CA LEU A 44 15.03 24.09 9.60
C LEU A 44 16.45 24.64 9.75
N GLN A 45 16.81 25.64 8.94
CA GLN A 45 18.13 26.27 8.99
C GLN A 45 18.37 26.98 10.34
N ARG A 46 17.36 27.69 10.86
CA ARG A 46 17.39 28.34 12.19
C ARG A 46 17.59 27.30 13.29
N ALA A 47 16.76 26.25 13.30
CA ALA A 47 16.82 25.18 14.30
C ALA A 47 18.18 24.47 14.27
N HIS A 48 18.70 24.13 13.09
CA HIS A 48 20.01 23.50 12.93
C HIS A 48 21.14 24.39 13.48
N THR A 49 21.11 25.69 13.15
CA THR A 49 22.12 26.65 13.61
C THR A 49 22.15 26.82 15.14
N ASP A 50 20.94 26.84 15.76
CA ASP A 50 20.85 27.03 17.21
C ASP A 50 21.12 25.74 17.99
N LEU A 51 20.62 24.61 17.53
CA LEU A 51 20.81 23.32 18.20
C LEU A 51 22.23 22.78 18.03
N ALA A 52 22.96 23.19 16.97
CA ALA A 52 24.40 22.87 16.81
C ALA A 52 25.32 23.43 17.93
N LYS A 53 24.83 24.42 18.69
CA LYS A 53 25.55 25.01 19.83
C LYS A 53 25.40 24.22 21.13
N LEU A 54 24.50 23.23 21.14
CA LEU A 54 24.19 22.43 22.33
C LEU A 54 25.01 21.13 22.36
N ASP A 55 25.10 20.52 23.54
CA ASP A 55 25.78 19.24 23.74
C ASP A 55 24.82 18.27 24.46
N PRO A 56 24.50 17.15 23.85
CA PRO A 56 24.85 16.68 22.50
C PRO A 56 24.05 17.40 21.40
N ALA A 57 24.75 17.88 20.36
CA ALA A 57 24.11 18.46 19.18
C ALA A 57 23.38 17.39 18.33
N PRO A 58 22.26 17.71 17.66
CA PRO A 58 21.68 16.83 16.67
C PRO A 58 22.58 16.79 15.42
N TYR A 59 22.83 15.59 14.91
CA TYR A 59 23.59 15.43 13.67
C TYR A 59 22.69 15.42 12.43
N PHE A 60 21.37 15.18 12.62
CA PHE A 60 20.38 15.16 11.55
C PHE A 60 19.04 15.69 12.04
N ILE A 61 18.42 16.57 11.24
CA ILE A 61 17.05 17.04 11.42
C ILE A 61 16.38 16.99 10.05
N SER A 62 15.15 16.51 9.99
CA SER A 62 14.29 16.66 8.81
C SER A 62 12.88 17.07 9.20
N TYR A 63 12.25 17.83 8.31
CA TYR A 63 10.84 18.17 8.39
C TYR A 63 10.12 17.57 7.20
N THR A 64 9.03 16.83 7.46
CA THR A 64 8.09 16.39 6.44
C THR A 64 6.72 17.01 6.72
N ILE A 65 6.24 17.83 5.80
CA ILE A 65 4.94 18.49 5.94
C ILE A 65 3.96 17.82 4.98
N HIS A 66 2.84 17.33 5.50
CA HIS A 66 1.76 16.72 4.76
C HIS A 66 0.57 17.69 4.74
N ASP A 67 0.37 18.43 3.64
CA ASP A 67 -0.82 19.27 3.42
C ASP A 67 -1.85 18.44 2.64
N GLN A 68 -2.91 18.01 3.33
CA GLN A 68 -3.84 17.00 2.82
C GLN A 68 -5.27 17.52 2.87
N SER A 69 -6.04 17.24 1.82
CA SER A 69 -7.47 17.46 1.75
C SER A 69 -8.19 16.15 1.47
N PHE A 70 -9.26 15.90 2.21
CA PHE A 70 -10.09 14.70 2.09
C PHE A 70 -11.54 15.09 1.86
N VAL A 71 -12.21 14.41 0.96
CA VAL A 71 -13.67 14.36 0.90
C VAL A 71 -14.09 12.91 1.00
N THR A 72 -14.95 12.60 1.95
CA THR A 72 -15.48 11.24 2.12
C THR A 72 -17.00 11.29 2.14
N VAL A 73 -17.62 10.54 1.25
CA VAL A 73 -19.06 10.36 1.19
C VAL A 73 -19.38 8.89 1.35
N VAL A 74 -20.32 8.60 2.25
CA VAL A 74 -20.81 7.24 2.51
C VAL A 74 -22.30 7.19 2.28
N ALA A 75 -22.79 6.21 1.55
CA ALA A 75 -24.21 5.98 1.36
C ALA A 75 -24.59 4.49 1.52
N SER A 76 -25.81 4.24 1.91
CA SER A 76 -26.43 2.92 1.99
C SER A 76 -27.86 2.97 1.47
N HIS A 77 -28.26 1.96 0.72
CA HIS A 77 -29.63 1.83 0.20
C HIS A 77 -30.18 3.12 -0.47
N GLY A 78 -29.32 3.85 -1.19
CA GLY A 78 -29.71 5.04 -1.95
C GLY A 78 -29.78 6.33 -1.15
N SER A 79 -29.33 6.32 0.11
CA SER A 79 -29.30 7.51 0.96
C SER A 79 -27.92 7.77 1.51
N VAL A 80 -27.48 9.02 1.51
CA VAL A 80 -26.22 9.44 2.09
C VAL A 80 -26.30 9.32 3.62
N ILE A 81 -25.32 8.63 4.21
CA ILE A 81 -25.16 8.47 5.65
C ILE A 81 -24.29 9.58 6.22
N SER A 82 -23.20 9.88 5.51
CA SER A 82 -22.29 10.95 5.89
C SER A 82 -21.59 11.55 4.69
N SER A 83 -21.30 12.84 4.78
CA SER A 83 -20.51 13.58 3.79
C SER A 83 -19.61 14.53 4.59
N THR A 84 -18.30 14.37 4.45
CA THR A 84 -17.31 15.15 5.21
C THR A 84 -16.22 15.67 4.29
N GLN A 85 -15.81 16.91 4.55
CA GLN A 85 -14.65 17.50 3.90
C GLN A 85 -13.71 18.04 4.98
N VAL A 86 -12.44 17.65 4.91
CA VAL A 86 -11.43 18.02 5.90
C VAL A 86 -10.14 18.40 5.20
N ARG A 87 -9.51 19.49 5.63
CA ARG A 87 -8.13 19.83 5.31
C ARG A 87 -7.30 19.77 6.57
N ILE A 88 -6.17 19.08 6.49
CA ILE A 88 -5.25 18.89 7.61
C ILE A 88 -3.84 19.15 7.11
N ARG A 89 -3.07 19.92 7.90
CA ARG A 89 -1.64 20.05 7.69
C ARG A 89 -0.92 19.47 8.88
N MET A 90 -0.11 18.43 8.65
CA MET A 90 0.67 17.74 9.67
C MET A 90 2.15 17.95 9.40
N ALA A 91 2.93 18.10 10.45
CA ALA A 91 4.39 18.10 10.40
C ALA A 91 4.93 16.89 11.15
N ASP A 92 5.86 16.21 10.53
CA ASP A 92 6.71 15.17 11.12
C ASP A 92 8.14 15.72 11.20
N VAL A 93 8.62 15.91 12.43
CA VAL A 93 9.96 16.40 12.74
C VAL A 93 10.78 15.22 13.22
N VAL A 94 11.82 14.86 12.47
CA VAL A 94 12.78 13.82 12.88
C VAL A 94 14.05 14.49 13.37
N THR A 95 14.45 14.18 14.62
CA THR A 95 15.68 14.69 15.24
C THR A 95 16.53 13.52 15.71
N ARG A 96 17.78 13.45 15.22
CA ARG A 96 18.73 12.41 15.59
C ARG A 96 19.92 13.00 16.31
N VAL A 97 20.24 12.42 17.47
CA VAL A 97 21.29 12.86 18.39
C VAL A 97 22.27 11.71 18.62
N GLY A 98 23.55 12.00 18.61
CA GLY A 98 24.62 11.01 18.70
C GLY A 98 25.43 10.96 17.41
N SER A 99 25.43 9.82 16.74
CA SER A 99 26.08 9.64 15.44
C SER A 99 25.31 8.62 14.60
N PRO A 100 25.52 8.57 13.27
CA PRO A 100 24.91 7.52 12.44
C PRO A 100 25.17 6.10 12.94
N ALA A 101 26.31 5.84 13.57
CA ALA A 101 26.67 4.53 14.11
C ALA A 101 25.87 4.17 15.37
N LEU A 102 25.58 5.15 16.23
CA LEU A 102 24.84 4.96 17.48
C LEU A 102 24.11 6.25 17.84
N ASP A 103 22.79 6.23 17.77
CA ASP A 103 21.95 7.39 18.06
C ASP A 103 20.79 7.08 19.02
N ASN A 104 19.92 8.08 19.22
CA ASN A 104 18.75 7.97 20.09
C ASN A 104 17.73 6.92 19.64
N THR A 105 17.78 6.43 18.38
CA THR A 105 16.83 5.44 17.86
C THR A 105 17.30 3.99 18.06
N HIS A 106 18.46 3.77 18.64
CA HIS A 106 19.08 2.47 18.80
C HIS A 106 18.16 1.45 19.48
N GLY A 107 18.16 0.22 18.98
CA GLY A 107 17.36 -0.87 19.51
C GLY A 107 15.85 -0.61 19.38
N GLU A 108 15.13 -0.69 20.49
CA GLU A 108 13.67 -0.51 20.55
C GLU A 108 13.23 0.97 20.56
N ASN A 109 14.17 1.92 20.56
CA ASN A 109 13.88 3.34 20.70
C ASN A 109 13.57 4.07 19.38
N ARG A 110 13.25 3.37 18.31
CA ARG A 110 13.06 3.95 16.96
C ARG A 110 12.20 5.21 16.94
N ARG A 111 11.13 5.25 17.75
CA ARG A 111 10.21 6.40 17.82
C ARG A 111 10.78 7.63 18.50
N SER A 112 11.90 7.53 19.20
CA SER A 112 12.48 8.63 19.94
C SER A 112 12.95 9.81 19.08
N ALA A 113 13.12 9.60 17.78
CA ALA A 113 13.50 10.66 16.85
C ALA A 113 12.30 11.48 16.34
N LEU A 114 11.08 10.95 16.40
CA LEU A 114 9.92 11.53 15.73
C LEU A 114 9.05 12.33 16.70
N HIS A 115 8.80 13.60 16.34
CA HIS A 115 7.75 14.43 16.91
C HIS A 115 6.80 14.90 15.81
N SER A 116 5.51 14.69 16.01
CA SER A 116 4.49 15.04 15.03
C SER A 116 3.45 15.98 15.64
N GLY A 117 2.93 16.90 14.82
CA GLY A 117 1.91 17.84 15.25
C GLY A 117 1.20 18.51 14.08
N ARG A 118 0.10 19.16 14.40
CA ARG A 118 -0.66 19.94 13.42
C ARG A 118 -0.02 21.30 13.18
N LEU A 119 0.01 21.71 11.91
CA LEU A 119 0.35 23.07 11.52
C LEU A 119 -0.91 23.86 11.15
N PRO A 120 -0.86 25.21 11.20
CA PRO A 120 -1.88 26.06 10.60
C PRO A 120 -2.16 25.68 9.15
N THR A 121 -3.42 25.65 8.75
CA THR A 121 -3.82 25.42 7.35
C THR A 121 -3.69 26.68 6.50
N ASP A 122 -3.66 27.84 7.13
CA ASP A 122 -3.33 29.11 6.48
C ASP A 122 -1.82 29.19 6.23
N ASN A 123 -1.44 29.96 5.22
CA ASN A 123 -0.04 30.17 4.90
C ASN A 123 0.55 31.37 5.68
N ASP A 124 0.28 31.44 6.98
CA ASP A 124 0.90 32.38 7.90
C ASP A 124 2.28 31.85 8.30
N ALA A 125 3.33 32.52 7.80
CA ALA A 125 4.71 32.08 8.00
C ALA A 125 5.12 32.07 9.48
N ASP A 126 4.69 33.06 10.27
CA ASP A 126 5.07 33.18 11.68
C ASP A 126 4.39 32.07 12.51
N ALA A 127 3.11 31.80 12.26
CA ALA A 127 2.38 30.75 12.95
C ALA A 127 2.92 29.35 12.60
N ILE A 128 3.29 29.11 11.34
CA ILE A 128 3.91 27.85 10.89
C ILE A 128 5.29 27.69 11.53
N ALA A 129 6.15 28.72 11.48
CA ALA A 129 7.47 28.69 12.07
C ALA A 129 7.42 28.45 13.59
N HIS A 130 6.49 29.10 14.30
CA HIS A 130 6.31 28.89 15.74
C HIS A 130 5.90 27.44 16.08
N ALA A 131 4.97 26.85 15.32
CA ALA A 131 4.56 25.47 15.54
C ALA A 131 5.72 24.48 15.25
N LEU A 132 6.50 24.70 14.20
CA LEU A 132 7.68 23.89 13.88
C LEU A 132 8.78 24.03 14.94
N TRP A 133 8.99 25.25 15.44
CA TRP A 133 9.93 25.49 16.55
C TRP A 133 9.57 24.68 17.80
N ASP A 134 8.32 24.68 18.21
CA ASP A 134 7.86 23.93 19.39
C ASP A 134 8.01 22.40 19.21
N LEU A 135 7.65 21.88 18.04
CA LEU A 135 7.83 20.47 17.70
C LEU A 135 9.33 20.08 17.70
N THR A 136 10.17 20.93 17.11
CA THR A 136 11.61 20.70 17.05
C THR A 136 12.26 20.72 18.43
N TYR A 137 11.87 21.69 19.27
CA TYR A 137 12.39 21.80 20.64
C TYR A 137 12.02 20.57 21.48
N ARG A 138 10.77 20.14 21.43
CA ARG A 138 10.31 18.93 22.13
C ARG A 138 11.01 17.69 21.60
N GLY A 139 11.09 17.55 20.27
CA GLY A 139 11.76 16.43 19.61
C GLY A 139 13.25 16.34 19.99
N TYR A 140 13.95 17.44 20.00
CA TYR A 140 15.35 17.49 20.44
C TYR A 140 15.51 17.05 21.90
N ARG A 141 14.68 17.55 22.82
CA ARG A 141 14.74 17.16 24.24
C ARG A 141 14.56 15.66 24.44
N ASP A 142 13.57 15.08 23.77
CA ASP A 142 13.25 13.67 23.89
C ASP A 142 14.34 12.80 23.25
N ALA A 143 14.90 13.24 22.10
CA ALA A 143 16.03 12.59 21.46
C ALA A 143 17.28 12.58 22.35
N VAL A 144 17.60 13.69 23.02
CA VAL A 144 18.71 13.75 23.99
C VAL A 144 18.51 12.78 25.14
N GLN A 145 17.31 12.75 25.74
CA GLN A 145 17.01 11.84 26.84
C GLN A 145 17.13 10.37 26.41
N ALA A 146 16.62 10.05 25.22
CA ALA A 146 16.72 8.70 24.66
C ALA A 146 18.20 8.33 24.39
N TYR A 147 18.98 9.22 23.81
CA TYR A 147 20.40 9.00 23.54
C TYR A 147 21.21 8.73 24.80
N LEU A 148 20.97 9.50 25.89
CA LEU A 148 21.64 9.26 27.16
C LEU A 148 21.33 7.88 27.75
N LYS A 149 20.07 7.40 27.61
CA LYS A 149 19.69 6.02 27.98
C LYS A 149 20.42 4.99 27.13
N VAL A 150 20.43 5.17 25.79
CA VAL A 150 21.14 4.30 24.85
C VAL A 150 22.61 4.18 25.24
N ARG A 151 23.31 5.29 25.48
CA ARG A 151 24.71 5.30 25.91
C ARG A 151 24.95 4.51 27.20
N THR A 152 24.06 4.61 28.15
CA THR A 152 24.16 3.87 29.41
C THR A 152 23.93 2.38 29.19
N GLN A 153 22.92 2.02 28.39
CA GLN A 153 22.59 0.62 28.13
C GLN A 153 23.67 -0.11 27.32
N THR A 154 24.24 0.51 26.29
CA THR A 154 25.30 -0.09 25.48
C THR A 154 26.62 -0.31 26.25
N GLN A 155 26.84 0.42 27.36
CA GLN A 155 27.98 0.19 28.25
C GLN A 155 27.81 -1.02 29.17
N VAL A 156 26.57 -1.46 29.42
CA VAL A 156 26.22 -2.49 30.39
C VAL A 156 25.80 -3.81 29.74
N ASN A 157 25.21 -3.74 28.56
CA ASN A 157 24.65 -4.93 27.88
C ASN A 157 25.73 -5.76 27.18
N ALA A 158 25.45 -7.06 27.05
CA ALA A 158 26.21 -7.95 26.19
C ALA A 158 26.18 -7.47 24.73
N ARG A 159 27.18 -7.87 23.95
CA ARG A 159 27.33 -7.51 22.55
C ARG A 159 26.09 -7.94 21.76
N GLU A 160 25.46 -7.03 21.04
CA GLU A 160 24.31 -7.30 20.18
C GLU A 160 24.68 -8.20 18.99
N GLU A 161 23.70 -8.99 18.50
CA GLU A 161 23.88 -9.85 17.31
C GLU A 161 24.11 -9.00 16.06
N ASP A 162 23.40 -7.86 15.91
CA ASP A 162 23.53 -6.91 14.79
C ASP A 162 24.27 -5.67 15.24
N THR A 163 25.41 -5.41 14.61
CA THR A 163 26.27 -4.23 14.85
C THR A 163 26.13 -3.18 13.76
N SER A 164 25.11 -3.24 12.92
CA SER A 164 24.83 -2.24 11.90
C SER A 164 24.57 -0.87 12.53
N ALA A 165 24.92 0.19 11.82
CA ALA A 165 24.63 1.56 12.22
C ALA A 165 23.12 1.80 12.40
N ASP A 166 22.72 2.83 13.15
CA ASP A 166 21.33 3.17 13.36
C ASP A 166 20.71 3.97 12.21
N PHE A 167 21.57 4.60 11.41
CA PHE A 167 21.14 5.45 10.30
C PHE A 167 22.18 5.53 9.19
N THR A 168 21.71 5.64 7.95
CA THR A 168 22.55 5.84 6.78
C THR A 168 22.44 7.27 6.26
N PRO A 169 23.51 8.09 6.26
CA PRO A 169 23.54 9.36 5.56
C PRO A 169 23.30 9.19 4.06
N GLN A 170 22.63 10.17 3.44
CA GLN A 170 22.30 10.16 2.02
C GLN A 170 22.76 11.45 1.33
N ALA A 171 23.11 11.34 0.05
CA ALA A 171 23.29 12.52 -0.78
C ALA A 171 21.98 13.30 -0.87
N PRO A 172 22.01 14.65 -0.90
CA PRO A 172 20.80 15.45 -0.97
C PRO A 172 20.01 15.19 -2.24
N SER A 173 18.70 15.03 -2.10
CA SER A 173 17.75 14.94 -3.20
C SER A 173 17.12 16.31 -3.45
N SER A 174 16.96 16.69 -4.73
CA SER A 174 16.29 17.94 -5.12
C SER A 174 15.21 17.63 -6.15
N TYR A 175 13.95 17.70 -5.75
CA TYR A 175 12.81 17.46 -6.60
C TYR A 175 11.64 18.36 -6.19
N LEU A 176 11.10 19.10 -7.15
CA LEU A 176 9.92 19.94 -6.96
C LEU A 176 8.91 19.56 -8.04
N GLU A 177 7.87 18.87 -7.65
CA GLU A 177 6.82 18.47 -8.57
C GLU A 177 5.99 19.69 -8.99
N ALA A 178 5.98 19.95 -10.31
CA ALA A 178 5.21 21.03 -10.91
C ALA A 178 3.75 20.65 -11.22
N LYS A 179 3.38 19.36 -11.08
CA LYS A 179 2.02 18.90 -11.35
C LYS A 179 1.06 19.55 -10.36
N GLU A 180 0.04 20.22 -10.89
CA GLU A 180 -1.04 20.74 -10.06
C GLU A 180 -1.91 19.61 -9.51
N LEU A 181 -2.32 19.75 -8.26
CA LEU A 181 -3.31 18.86 -7.67
C LEU A 181 -4.68 19.12 -8.32
N PRO A 182 -5.48 18.08 -8.57
CA PRO A 182 -6.84 18.29 -9.02
C PRO A 182 -7.61 19.15 -7.99
N PRO A 183 -8.53 20.01 -8.46
CA PRO A 183 -9.35 20.82 -7.56
C PRO A 183 -10.14 19.92 -6.62
N PRO A 184 -10.52 20.42 -5.44
CA PRO A 184 -11.41 19.69 -4.54
C PRO A 184 -12.66 19.21 -5.29
N ALA A 185 -13.02 17.95 -5.09
CA ALA A 185 -14.19 17.39 -5.74
C ALA A 185 -15.49 18.04 -5.22
N ASP A 186 -16.46 18.25 -6.11
CA ASP A 186 -17.79 18.71 -5.72
C ASP A 186 -18.50 17.63 -4.89
N SER A 187 -18.71 17.92 -3.61
CA SER A 187 -19.35 17.00 -2.67
C SER A 187 -20.76 16.60 -3.10
N ASN A 188 -21.56 17.50 -3.69
CA ASN A 188 -22.91 17.21 -4.15
C ASN A 188 -22.92 16.20 -5.30
N ALA A 189 -21.99 16.33 -6.25
CA ALA A 189 -21.83 15.38 -7.34
C ALA A 189 -21.39 14.00 -6.83
N LEU A 190 -20.50 13.96 -5.85
CA LEU A 190 -20.07 12.72 -5.20
C LEU A 190 -21.23 12.07 -4.43
N GLU A 191 -22.03 12.83 -3.69
CA GLU A 191 -23.20 12.35 -2.96
C GLU A 191 -24.22 11.69 -3.90
N ALA A 192 -24.55 12.33 -5.00
CA ALA A 192 -25.45 11.78 -6.00
C ALA A 192 -24.93 10.44 -6.58
N THR A 193 -23.62 10.38 -6.87
CA THR A 193 -22.98 9.17 -7.40
C THR A 193 -23.03 8.01 -6.40
N VAL A 194 -22.63 8.26 -5.16
CA VAL A 194 -22.57 7.23 -4.11
C VAL A 194 -23.98 6.76 -3.73
N ALA A 195 -24.95 7.68 -3.64
CA ALA A 195 -26.36 7.34 -3.42
C ALA A 195 -26.90 6.42 -4.52
N LYS A 196 -26.60 6.74 -5.79
CA LYS A 196 -27.01 5.92 -6.94
C LYS A 196 -26.43 4.52 -6.89
N TYR A 197 -25.13 4.37 -6.60
CA TYR A 197 -24.50 3.06 -6.50
C TYR A 197 -25.08 2.26 -5.34
N SER A 198 -25.27 2.88 -4.18
CA SER A 198 -25.82 2.19 -3.01
C SER A 198 -27.30 1.79 -3.19
N ALA A 199 -28.07 2.52 -4.01
CA ALA A 199 -29.45 2.19 -4.33
C ALA A 199 -29.60 0.83 -5.04
N ALA A 200 -28.57 0.36 -5.75
CA ALA A 200 -28.57 -0.92 -6.43
C ALA A 200 -28.79 -2.10 -5.46
N PHE A 201 -28.41 -1.95 -4.20
CA PHE A 201 -28.61 -3.01 -3.20
C PHE A 201 -30.05 -3.19 -2.74
N ARG A 202 -30.96 -2.23 -3.02
CA ARG A 202 -32.40 -2.36 -2.70
C ARG A 202 -33.05 -3.58 -3.35
N GLY A 203 -32.52 -4.04 -4.50
CA GLY A 203 -33.01 -5.24 -5.19
C GLY A 203 -32.62 -6.56 -4.55
N TYR A 204 -31.87 -6.55 -3.43
CA TYR A 204 -31.29 -7.76 -2.84
C TYR A 204 -31.58 -7.88 -1.34
N PRO A 205 -32.80 -8.28 -0.94
CA PRO A 205 -33.26 -8.26 0.47
C PRO A 205 -32.46 -9.21 1.39
N TYR A 206 -31.69 -10.13 0.81
CA TYR A 206 -30.79 -11.02 1.56
C TYR A 206 -29.45 -10.36 1.93
N ILE A 207 -29.14 -9.16 1.41
CA ILE A 207 -27.99 -8.36 1.83
C ILE A 207 -28.44 -7.51 3.02
N TYR A 208 -27.86 -7.78 4.19
CA TYR A 208 -28.33 -7.17 5.44
C TYR A 208 -27.64 -5.82 5.72
N SER A 209 -26.42 -5.67 5.21
CA SER A 209 -25.68 -4.41 5.30
C SER A 209 -24.99 -4.14 3.96
N SER A 210 -25.03 -2.89 3.53
CA SER A 210 -24.25 -2.46 2.37
C SER A 210 -23.84 -1.01 2.52
N GLN A 211 -22.64 -0.71 2.08
CA GLN A 211 -22.13 0.64 2.04
C GLN A 211 -21.38 0.88 0.74
N VAL A 212 -21.57 2.06 0.19
CA VAL A 212 -20.71 2.59 -0.86
C VAL A 212 -20.03 3.82 -0.30
N MET A 213 -18.72 3.82 -0.32
CA MET A 213 -17.90 4.93 0.15
C MET A 213 -17.08 5.45 -1.03
N LEU A 214 -17.14 6.75 -1.27
CA LEU A 214 -16.23 7.43 -2.17
C LEU A 214 -15.34 8.35 -1.35
N THR A 215 -14.03 8.15 -1.46
CA THR A 215 -13.02 8.99 -0.81
C THR A 215 -12.16 9.64 -1.87
N THR A 216 -11.98 10.95 -1.78
CA THR A 216 -10.95 11.67 -2.53
C THR A 216 -9.91 12.16 -1.54
N GLN A 217 -8.67 11.96 -1.86
CA GLN A 217 -7.54 12.49 -1.12
C GLN A 217 -6.62 13.22 -2.09
N THR A 218 -6.29 14.46 -1.79
CA THR A 218 -5.21 15.19 -2.44
C THR A 218 -4.19 15.58 -1.37
N ALA A 219 -2.92 15.34 -1.66
CA ALA A 219 -1.83 15.61 -0.74
C ALA A 219 -0.67 16.29 -1.47
N ARG A 220 -0.12 17.33 -0.85
CA ARG A 220 1.19 17.88 -1.20
C ARG A 220 2.12 17.68 -0.02
N THR A 221 3.20 16.96 -0.26
CA THR A 221 4.19 16.62 0.76
C THR A 221 5.48 17.38 0.52
N TYR A 222 6.00 18.01 1.56
CA TYR A 222 7.25 18.76 1.55
C TYR A 222 8.22 18.09 2.50
N LEU A 223 9.37 17.66 2.00
CA LEU A 223 10.45 17.11 2.80
C LEU A 223 11.69 17.95 2.63
N VAL A 224 12.23 18.41 3.76
CA VAL A 224 13.53 19.10 3.82
C VAL A 224 14.40 18.50 4.91
N SER A 225 15.71 18.46 4.74
CA SER A 225 16.64 17.90 5.73
C SER A 225 17.94 18.72 5.86
N THR A 226 18.61 18.55 6.98
CA THR A 226 19.94 19.16 7.23
C THR A 226 21.03 18.62 6.32
N GLU A 227 20.81 17.50 5.63
CA GLU A 227 21.69 17.01 4.56
C GLU A 227 21.52 17.79 3.25
N GLY A 228 20.52 18.69 3.17
CA GLY A 228 20.22 19.49 1.98
C GLY A 228 19.17 18.89 1.06
N SER A 229 18.51 17.81 1.44
CA SER A 229 17.40 17.27 0.67
C SER A 229 16.21 18.22 0.66
N ARG A 230 15.55 18.31 -0.50
CA ARG A 230 14.42 19.18 -0.79
C ARG A 230 13.52 18.49 -1.78
N VAL A 231 12.48 17.82 -1.27
CA VAL A 231 11.54 17.02 -2.09
C VAL A 231 10.15 17.56 -1.88
N VAL A 232 9.46 17.93 -2.95
CA VAL A 232 8.04 18.29 -2.94
C VAL A 232 7.33 17.40 -3.93
N SER A 233 6.36 16.62 -3.48
CA SER A 233 5.59 15.69 -4.28
C SER A 233 4.10 15.88 -4.08
N ASN A 234 3.32 15.52 -5.09
CA ASN A 234 1.86 15.53 -5.06
C ASN A 234 1.33 14.10 -5.17
N ASN A 235 0.26 13.85 -4.47
CA ASN A 235 -0.49 12.60 -4.57
C ASN A 235 -1.99 12.92 -4.65
N ALA A 236 -2.70 12.21 -5.52
CA ALA A 236 -4.15 12.28 -5.61
C ALA A 236 -4.70 10.87 -5.70
N ILE A 237 -5.70 10.56 -4.87
CA ILE A 237 -6.37 9.27 -4.82
C ILE A 237 -7.87 9.52 -4.87
N PHE A 238 -8.53 8.89 -5.83
CA PHE A 238 -9.98 8.79 -5.93
C PHE A 238 -10.34 7.32 -5.79
N ARG A 239 -11.05 6.99 -4.72
CA ARG A 239 -11.38 5.59 -4.41
C ARG A 239 -12.88 5.42 -4.19
N VAL A 240 -13.46 4.45 -4.88
CA VAL A 240 -14.79 3.93 -4.60
C VAL A 240 -14.63 2.57 -3.94
N ALA A 241 -15.08 2.44 -2.71
CA ALA A 241 -15.13 1.18 -1.98
C ALA A 241 -16.59 0.77 -1.77
N ILE A 242 -16.90 -0.47 -2.11
CA ILE A 242 -18.24 -1.05 -2.03
C ILE A 242 -18.15 -2.25 -1.10
N LEU A 243 -18.93 -2.22 -0.05
CA LEU A 243 -19.06 -3.30 0.92
C LEU A 243 -20.48 -3.85 0.88
N ALA A 244 -20.63 -5.16 0.88
CA ALA A 244 -21.90 -5.83 1.05
C ALA A 244 -21.74 -7.05 1.96
N GLU A 245 -22.68 -7.18 2.89
CA GLU A 245 -22.64 -8.21 3.93
C GLU A 245 -23.97 -8.97 3.98
N THR A 246 -23.85 -10.24 4.21
CA THR A 246 -24.98 -11.13 4.50
C THR A 246 -24.57 -12.18 5.52
N ARG A 247 -25.47 -13.08 5.85
CA ARG A 247 -25.20 -14.16 6.78
C ARG A 247 -25.84 -15.45 6.28
N ALA A 248 -25.10 -16.54 6.37
CA ALA A 248 -25.60 -17.87 6.09
C ALA A 248 -26.51 -18.37 7.23
N ASP A 249 -27.30 -19.41 6.98
CA ASP A 249 -28.25 -19.94 7.96
C ASP A 249 -27.58 -20.53 9.21
N ASP A 250 -26.32 -20.95 9.10
CA ASP A 250 -25.50 -21.42 10.24
C ASP A 250 -24.86 -20.26 11.06
N GLY A 251 -25.12 -19.00 10.68
CA GLY A 251 -24.64 -17.82 11.36
C GLY A 251 -23.32 -17.27 10.83
N MET A 252 -22.70 -17.88 9.83
CA MET A 252 -21.45 -17.35 9.24
C MET A 252 -21.71 -16.03 8.53
N GLU A 253 -20.92 -15.01 8.88
CA GLU A 253 -20.90 -13.73 8.19
C GLU A 253 -20.18 -13.88 6.84
N LEU A 254 -20.78 -13.30 5.81
CA LEU A 254 -20.30 -13.37 4.44
C LEU A 254 -20.18 -11.94 3.90
N ILE A 255 -18.98 -11.60 3.46
CA ILE A 255 -18.64 -10.25 3.05
C ILE A 255 -18.11 -10.27 1.63
N ARG A 256 -18.48 -9.25 0.84
CA ARG A 256 -17.86 -8.93 -0.44
C ARG A 256 -17.40 -7.48 -0.41
N VAL A 257 -16.18 -7.26 -0.88
CA VAL A 257 -15.60 -5.94 -1.03
C VAL A 257 -15.12 -5.77 -2.47
N GLU A 258 -15.48 -4.66 -3.08
CA GLU A 258 -14.92 -4.22 -4.36
C GLU A 258 -14.33 -2.82 -4.19
N THR A 259 -13.18 -2.58 -4.80
CA THR A 259 -12.52 -1.28 -4.72
C THR A 259 -12.05 -0.86 -6.10
N PHE A 260 -12.39 0.36 -6.48
CA PHE A 260 -11.86 1.04 -7.65
C PHE A 260 -11.03 2.22 -7.19
N GLN A 261 -9.86 2.41 -7.78
CA GLN A 261 -8.96 3.50 -7.43
C GLN A 261 -8.31 4.09 -8.68
N ALA A 262 -8.16 5.40 -8.70
CA ALA A 262 -7.50 6.14 -9.75
C ALA A 262 -6.85 7.41 -9.20
N GLU A 263 -5.96 8.05 -9.96
CA GLU A 263 -5.37 9.35 -9.63
C GLU A 263 -6.26 10.54 -10.03
N ALA A 264 -7.26 10.31 -10.88
CA ALA A 264 -8.23 11.32 -11.29
C ALA A 264 -9.64 10.72 -11.41
N PRO A 265 -10.72 11.51 -11.19
CA PRO A 265 -12.09 11.02 -11.31
C PRO A 265 -12.43 10.43 -12.68
N THR A 266 -11.85 10.98 -13.75
CA THR A 266 -12.06 10.55 -15.13
C THR A 266 -11.45 9.19 -15.48
N GLN A 267 -10.58 8.68 -14.62
CA GLN A 267 -9.93 7.37 -14.77
C GLN A 267 -10.65 6.27 -13.98
N LEU A 268 -11.62 6.63 -13.13
CA LEU A 268 -12.48 5.65 -12.49
C LEU A 268 -13.32 4.90 -13.55
N PRO A 269 -13.67 3.63 -13.31
CA PRO A 269 -14.51 2.88 -14.23
C PRO A 269 -15.85 3.59 -14.51
N PRO A 270 -16.41 3.41 -15.71
CA PRO A 270 -17.73 3.95 -16.02
C PRO A 270 -18.79 3.35 -15.08
N GLU A 271 -19.86 4.10 -14.84
CA GLU A 271 -20.95 3.71 -13.96
C GLU A 271 -21.50 2.30 -14.24
N SER A 272 -21.64 1.94 -15.51
CA SER A 272 -22.13 0.62 -15.92
C SER A 272 -21.25 -0.53 -15.41
N GLU A 273 -19.94 -0.32 -15.35
CA GLU A 273 -19.01 -1.32 -14.82
C GLU A 273 -19.14 -1.44 -13.30
N VAL A 274 -19.22 -0.32 -12.59
CA VAL A 274 -19.42 -0.31 -11.14
C VAL A 274 -20.71 -1.02 -10.76
N LEU A 275 -21.82 -0.72 -11.45
CA LEU A 275 -23.11 -1.39 -11.23
C LEU A 275 -23.07 -2.88 -11.56
N ALA A 276 -22.36 -3.28 -12.62
CA ALA A 276 -22.17 -4.71 -12.93
C ALA A 276 -21.39 -5.45 -11.84
N ARG A 277 -20.39 -4.79 -11.23
CA ARG A 277 -19.65 -5.35 -10.07
C ARG A 277 -20.55 -5.48 -8.85
N ILE A 278 -21.39 -4.48 -8.55
CA ILE A 278 -22.38 -4.58 -7.45
C ILE A 278 -23.33 -5.77 -7.67
N GLN A 279 -23.83 -5.95 -8.89
CA GLN A 279 -24.66 -7.10 -9.23
C GLN A 279 -23.91 -8.42 -9.03
N LYS A 280 -22.64 -8.52 -9.47
CA LYS A 280 -21.82 -9.71 -9.24
C LYS A 280 -21.63 -9.98 -7.76
N MET A 281 -21.32 -8.97 -6.94
CA MET A 281 -21.20 -9.10 -5.48
C MET A 281 -22.46 -9.70 -4.86
N ALA A 282 -23.64 -9.21 -5.28
CA ALA A 282 -24.91 -9.73 -4.78
C ALA A 282 -25.13 -11.20 -5.19
N VAL A 283 -24.84 -11.56 -6.43
CA VAL A 283 -24.92 -12.95 -6.92
C VAL A 283 -23.97 -13.86 -6.15
N ASP A 284 -22.72 -13.44 -5.95
CA ASP A 284 -21.70 -14.19 -5.20
C ASP A 284 -22.16 -14.42 -3.75
N LEU A 285 -22.68 -13.39 -3.08
CA LEU A 285 -23.18 -13.50 -1.70
C LEU A 285 -24.38 -14.45 -1.60
N LYS A 286 -25.28 -14.43 -2.59
CA LYS A 286 -26.39 -15.40 -2.64
C LYS A 286 -25.89 -16.83 -2.78
N ALA A 287 -24.91 -17.06 -3.63
CA ALA A 287 -24.31 -18.37 -3.83
C ALA A 287 -23.56 -18.84 -2.56
N LEU A 288 -22.78 -17.95 -1.94
CA LEU A 288 -22.07 -18.24 -0.70
C LEU A 288 -22.99 -18.58 0.48
N ARG A 289 -24.18 -17.97 0.56
CA ARG A 289 -25.17 -18.34 1.59
C ARG A 289 -25.61 -19.80 1.48
N ALA A 290 -25.76 -20.29 0.26
CA ALA A 290 -26.18 -21.68 -0.01
C ALA A 290 -25.01 -22.67 -0.03
N ALA A 291 -23.76 -22.17 -0.13
CA ALA A 291 -22.58 -23.01 -0.22
C ALA A 291 -22.32 -23.79 1.07
N PRO A 292 -21.93 -25.07 1.00
CA PRO A 292 -21.57 -25.85 2.17
C PRO A 292 -20.27 -25.31 2.82
N LEU A 293 -20.14 -25.56 4.11
CA LEU A 293 -18.88 -25.36 4.83
C LEU A 293 -17.82 -26.33 4.28
N ALA A 294 -16.65 -25.81 4.00
CA ALA A 294 -15.52 -26.67 3.66
C ALA A 294 -14.90 -27.28 4.92
N GLU A 295 -14.40 -28.49 4.78
CA GLU A 295 -13.61 -29.14 5.83
C GLU A 295 -12.13 -28.76 5.70
N PRO A 296 -11.32 -28.88 6.77
CA PRO A 296 -9.89 -28.75 6.69
C PRO A 296 -9.34 -29.65 5.57
N PHE A 297 -8.41 -29.11 4.82
CA PHE A 297 -7.87 -29.80 3.66
C PHE A 297 -6.38 -29.51 3.50
N ASN A 298 -5.66 -30.53 3.09
CA ASN A 298 -4.26 -30.39 2.65
C ASN A 298 -4.09 -31.15 1.33
N GLY A 299 -3.77 -30.41 0.26
CA GLY A 299 -3.63 -30.98 -1.07
C GLY A 299 -3.50 -29.94 -2.19
N PRO A 300 -3.68 -30.38 -3.46
CA PRO A 300 -3.47 -29.51 -4.61
C PRO A 300 -4.39 -28.29 -4.61
N ALA A 301 -3.80 -27.16 -4.95
CA ALA A 301 -4.53 -25.90 -4.98
C ALA A 301 -4.06 -24.98 -6.13
N LEU A 302 -5.00 -24.27 -6.72
CA LEU A 302 -4.78 -23.24 -7.73
C LEU A 302 -5.24 -21.90 -7.16
N LEU A 303 -4.39 -20.89 -7.17
CA LEU A 303 -4.72 -19.52 -6.87
C LEU A 303 -4.84 -18.73 -8.19
N SER A 304 -5.89 -17.91 -8.33
CA SER A 304 -5.95 -16.89 -9.40
C SER A 304 -4.74 -15.95 -9.29
N GLY A 305 -4.46 -15.17 -10.32
CA GLY A 305 -3.34 -14.23 -10.28
C GLY A 305 -3.51 -13.19 -9.17
N ARG A 306 -4.74 -12.69 -8.96
CA ARG A 306 -5.05 -11.75 -7.87
C ARG A 306 -4.88 -12.40 -6.49
N ALA A 307 -5.35 -13.62 -6.32
CA ALA A 307 -5.18 -14.37 -5.07
C ALA A 307 -3.70 -14.67 -4.78
N ALA A 308 -2.93 -15.04 -5.82
CA ALA A 308 -1.49 -15.27 -5.71
C ALA A 308 -0.73 -13.97 -5.39
N ALA A 309 -1.14 -12.83 -5.92
CA ALA A 309 -0.55 -11.53 -5.61
C ALA A 309 -0.67 -11.20 -4.10
N VAL A 310 -1.87 -11.38 -3.51
CA VAL A 310 -2.07 -11.21 -2.06
C VAL A 310 -1.26 -12.24 -1.28
N PHE A 311 -1.24 -13.50 -1.72
CA PHE A 311 -0.43 -14.54 -1.09
C PHE A 311 1.05 -14.14 -1.02
N PHE A 312 1.65 -13.68 -2.12
CA PHE A 312 3.06 -13.24 -2.11
C PHE A 312 3.28 -12.00 -1.27
N HIS A 313 2.35 -11.05 -1.26
CA HIS A 313 2.42 -9.87 -0.40
C HIS A 313 2.56 -10.27 1.08
N GLU A 314 1.71 -11.19 1.56
CA GLU A 314 1.68 -11.62 2.96
C GLU A 314 2.81 -12.60 3.30
N VAL A 315 2.99 -13.61 2.46
CA VAL A 315 3.89 -14.73 2.77
C VAL A 315 5.35 -14.36 2.58
N LEU A 316 5.64 -13.55 1.56
CA LEU A 316 6.99 -13.19 1.16
C LEU A 316 7.30 -11.72 1.43
N GLY A 317 6.47 -10.80 0.94
CA GLY A 317 6.75 -9.37 0.89
C GLY A 317 7.11 -8.77 2.24
N HIS A 318 6.31 -9.01 3.27
CA HIS A 318 6.60 -8.52 4.63
C HIS A 318 7.92 -9.07 5.21
N ARG A 319 8.38 -10.23 4.76
CA ARG A 319 9.64 -10.81 5.21
C ARG A 319 10.85 -10.30 4.44
N LEU A 320 10.62 -9.57 3.34
CA LEU A 320 11.67 -8.89 2.58
C LEU A 320 11.94 -7.47 3.08
N GLU A 321 11.10 -6.95 4.00
CA GLU A 321 11.31 -5.64 4.63
C GLU A 321 12.57 -5.68 5.51
N GLY A 322 13.50 -4.72 5.30
CA GLY A 322 14.85 -4.76 5.88
C GLY A 322 14.84 -4.79 7.40
N GLN A 323 13.99 -4.00 8.06
CA GLN A 323 13.90 -3.97 9.53
C GLN A 323 13.52 -5.33 10.16
N ARG A 324 12.88 -6.22 9.39
CA ARG A 324 12.56 -7.59 9.85
C ARG A 324 13.79 -8.47 10.01
N GLN A 325 14.93 -8.07 9.44
CA GLN A 325 16.20 -8.77 9.53
C GLN A 325 17.04 -8.30 10.74
N ARG A 326 16.60 -7.24 11.43
CA ARG A 326 17.28 -6.61 12.55
C ARG A 326 16.37 -6.59 13.79
N GLY A 327 16.99 -6.71 14.95
CA GLY A 327 16.30 -6.61 16.24
C GLY A 327 15.88 -7.98 16.82
N GLU A 328 15.91 -8.04 18.14
CA GLU A 328 15.68 -9.30 18.87
C GLU A 328 14.23 -9.79 18.82
N LYS A 329 13.29 -8.87 18.58
CA LYS A 329 11.85 -9.18 18.51
C LYS A 329 11.38 -9.65 17.13
N GLU A 330 12.17 -9.41 16.09
CA GLU A 330 11.84 -9.81 14.73
C GLU A 330 12.21 -11.27 14.45
N GLY A 331 11.42 -11.91 13.58
CA GLY A 331 11.59 -13.33 13.26
C GLY A 331 12.82 -13.64 12.44
N GLN A 332 13.42 -12.66 11.78
CA GLN A 332 14.65 -12.75 10.98
C GLN A 332 14.62 -13.92 9.98
N THR A 333 13.46 -14.17 9.35
CA THR A 333 13.20 -15.36 8.52
C THR A 333 14.23 -15.55 7.41
N PHE A 334 14.69 -14.45 6.79
CA PHE A 334 15.58 -14.48 5.64
C PHE A 334 16.99 -13.93 5.90
N THR A 335 17.32 -13.55 7.12
CA THR A 335 18.63 -12.95 7.46
C THR A 335 19.81 -13.80 6.99
N LYS A 336 19.68 -15.14 7.08
CA LYS A 336 20.72 -16.09 6.66
C LYS A 336 20.49 -16.67 5.25
N SER A 337 19.48 -16.19 4.51
CA SER A 337 19.07 -16.76 3.22
C SER A 337 19.57 -15.97 2.00
N ILE A 338 20.34 -14.91 2.21
CA ILE A 338 20.95 -14.14 1.12
C ILE A 338 21.83 -15.08 0.26
N ASN A 339 21.63 -15.00 -1.06
CA ASN A 339 22.21 -15.89 -2.09
C ASN A 339 21.80 -17.37 -1.96
N GLN A 340 20.77 -17.68 -1.19
CA GLN A 340 20.19 -19.03 -1.14
C GLN A 340 18.86 -19.06 -1.89
N GLN A 341 18.47 -20.26 -2.31
CA GLN A 341 17.19 -20.51 -2.96
C GLN A 341 16.06 -20.47 -1.95
N VAL A 342 15.07 -19.58 -2.16
CA VAL A 342 13.88 -19.40 -1.33
C VAL A 342 12.57 -19.63 -2.09
N LEU A 343 12.63 -19.61 -3.43
CA LEU A 343 11.54 -19.92 -4.35
C LEU A 343 12.04 -20.93 -5.41
N PRO A 344 11.12 -21.58 -6.16
CA PRO A 344 11.51 -22.30 -7.37
C PRO A 344 12.31 -21.43 -8.35
N ASP A 345 13.26 -22.01 -9.06
CA ASP A 345 14.21 -21.34 -9.95
C ASP A 345 13.55 -20.60 -11.13
N PHE A 346 12.34 -20.98 -11.49
CA PHE A 346 11.57 -20.31 -12.54
C PHE A 346 10.85 -19.05 -12.07
N LEU A 347 10.91 -18.69 -10.78
CA LEU A 347 10.29 -17.49 -10.22
C LEU A 347 11.32 -16.39 -9.94
N SER A 348 10.96 -15.18 -10.30
CA SER A 348 11.67 -13.96 -9.89
C SER A 348 10.71 -12.94 -9.33
N VAL A 349 11.17 -12.15 -8.38
CA VAL A 349 10.35 -11.13 -7.70
C VAL A 349 11.12 -9.81 -7.67
N VAL A 350 10.44 -8.75 -8.10
CA VAL A 350 10.93 -7.38 -7.97
C VAL A 350 9.96 -6.56 -7.15
N ASP A 351 10.46 -5.56 -6.44
CA ASP A 351 9.64 -4.45 -5.97
C ASP A 351 10.04 -3.20 -6.76
N ASP A 352 9.07 -2.62 -7.48
CA ASP A 352 9.35 -1.53 -8.42
C ASP A 352 8.39 -0.36 -8.20
N PRO A 353 8.65 0.50 -7.21
CA PRO A 353 7.85 1.69 -6.97
C PRO A 353 7.99 2.76 -8.06
N THR A 354 8.91 2.62 -9.01
CA THR A 354 9.05 3.55 -10.15
C THR A 354 8.03 3.32 -11.26
N GLN A 355 7.36 2.16 -11.23
CA GLN A 355 6.41 1.76 -12.26
C GLN A 355 5.00 2.25 -11.90
N GLN A 356 4.42 3.13 -12.73
CA GLN A 356 3.07 3.67 -12.53
C GLN A 356 1.97 2.71 -12.98
N LYS A 357 2.24 1.94 -14.05
CA LYS A 357 1.24 1.04 -14.66
C LYS A 357 1.84 -0.32 -14.98
N LEU A 358 1.03 -1.35 -14.85
CA LEU A 358 1.34 -2.69 -15.32
C LEU A 358 0.17 -3.20 -16.17
N ASN A 359 0.45 -3.65 -17.40
CA ASN A 359 -0.59 -4.13 -18.34
C ASN A 359 -1.76 -3.13 -18.54
N GLY A 360 -1.48 -1.83 -18.48
CA GLY A 360 -2.46 -0.76 -18.64
C GLY A 360 -3.22 -0.37 -17.36
N ALA A 361 -3.11 -1.13 -16.27
CA ALA A 361 -3.71 -0.81 -14.98
C ALA A 361 -2.75 0.00 -14.10
N ASP A 362 -3.29 0.96 -13.36
CA ASP A 362 -2.53 1.79 -12.42
C ASP A 362 -2.06 0.96 -11.21
N LEU A 363 -0.86 1.28 -10.72
CA LEU A 363 -0.26 0.67 -9.53
C LEU A 363 -0.31 1.65 -8.36
N SER A 364 -0.92 1.24 -7.26
CA SER A 364 -1.09 2.07 -6.06
C SER A 364 0.20 2.28 -5.27
N GLY A 365 1.18 1.41 -5.45
CA GLY A 365 2.46 1.48 -4.75
C GLY A 365 3.52 2.33 -5.46
N TRP A 366 3.14 3.11 -6.46
CA TRP A 366 4.04 3.99 -7.20
C TRP A 366 4.37 5.26 -6.40
N TYR A 367 5.64 5.67 -6.44
CA TYR A 367 6.14 6.96 -5.97
C TYR A 367 7.49 7.28 -6.60
N GLN A 368 7.92 8.55 -6.59
CA GLN A 368 9.23 8.98 -7.10
C GLN A 368 10.29 9.03 -6.01
N TYR A 369 9.92 9.42 -4.81
CA TYR A 369 10.76 9.45 -3.63
C TYR A 369 10.03 8.79 -2.48
N ASP A 370 10.75 8.06 -1.65
CA ASP A 370 10.21 7.49 -0.43
C ASP A 370 10.00 8.57 0.67
N ASP A 371 9.41 8.18 1.80
CA ASP A 371 9.09 9.12 2.88
C ASP A 371 10.32 9.57 3.70
N GLU A 372 11.53 9.11 3.34
CA GLU A 372 12.81 9.58 3.85
C GLU A 372 13.58 10.46 2.82
N GLY A 373 12.97 10.75 1.68
CA GLY A 373 13.53 11.58 0.62
C GLY A 373 14.57 10.86 -0.25
N VAL A 374 14.60 9.54 -0.23
CA VAL A 374 15.45 8.73 -1.11
C VAL A 374 14.69 8.42 -2.40
N ALA A 375 15.36 8.57 -3.54
CA ALA A 375 14.74 8.26 -4.84
C ALA A 375 14.30 6.79 -4.88
N ALA A 376 13.07 6.56 -5.33
CA ALA A 376 12.54 5.22 -5.56
C ALA A 376 13.43 4.44 -6.53
N ALA A 377 13.62 3.17 -6.28
CA ALA A 377 14.40 2.31 -7.16
C ALA A 377 13.73 0.95 -7.33
N ARG A 378 13.86 0.40 -8.54
CA ARG A 378 13.49 -0.99 -8.80
C ARG A 378 14.49 -1.92 -8.11
N VAL A 379 14.01 -2.76 -7.22
CA VAL A 379 14.82 -3.72 -6.45
C VAL A 379 14.50 -5.14 -6.89
N GLU A 380 15.48 -5.86 -7.43
CA GLU A 380 15.39 -7.29 -7.68
C GLU A 380 15.61 -8.02 -6.36
N VAL A 381 14.51 -8.37 -5.67
CA VAL A 381 14.58 -9.02 -4.36
C VAL A 381 14.85 -10.52 -4.49
N ILE A 382 14.27 -11.17 -5.51
CA ILE A 382 14.53 -12.58 -5.82
C ILE A 382 14.78 -12.71 -7.32
N LYS A 383 15.86 -13.38 -7.68
CA LYS A 383 16.23 -13.70 -9.05
C LYS A 383 16.37 -15.21 -9.24
N ASN A 384 15.55 -15.78 -10.13
CA ASN A 384 15.56 -17.22 -10.41
C ASN A 384 15.55 -18.06 -9.12
N GLY A 385 14.61 -17.73 -8.22
CA GLY A 385 14.43 -18.39 -6.93
C GLY A 385 15.41 -17.98 -5.83
N ILE A 386 16.49 -17.26 -6.15
CA ILE A 386 17.56 -16.91 -5.20
C ILE A 386 17.33 -15.53 -4.62
N LEU A 387 17.31 -15.41 -3.28
CA LEU A 387 17.20 -14.15 -2.56
C LEU A 387 18.44 -13.28 -2.78
N LYS A 388 18.26 -12.02 -3.20
CA LYS A 388 19.33 -11.09 -3.55
C LYS A 388 19.35 -9.83 -2.68
N ASN A 389 18.17 -9.29 -2.35
CA ASN A 389 18.05 -8.01 -1.67
C ASN A 389 16.90 -8.01 -0.67
N PHE A 390 16.92 -7.01 0.21
CA PHE A 390 15.81 -6.59 1.05
C PHE A 390 15.28 -5.23 0.60
N LEU A 391 14.09 -4.86 1.05
CA LEU A 391 13.50 -3.53 0.87
C LEU A 391 14.00 -2.64 2.00
N MET A 392 14.87 -1.68 1.68
CA MET A 392 15.65 -0.93 2.67
C MET A 392 15.17 0.50 2.82
N SER A 393 14.93 0.91 4.06
CA SER A 393 14.88 2.31 4.51
C SER A 393 16.30 2.81 4.83
N ARG A 394 16.41 4.01 5.40
CA ARG A 394 17.69 4.54 5.89
C ARG A 394 18.16 3.89 7.20
N MET A 395 17.47 2.88 7.67
CA MET A 395 17.93 2.00 8.74
C MET A 395 18.68 0.81 8.13
N PRO A 396 20.01 0.76 8.22
CA PRO A 396 20.81 -0.34 7.66
C PRO A 396 20.60 -1.64 8.45
N VAL A 397 20.86 -2.74 7.77
CA VAL A 397 20.95 -4.08 8.36
C VAL A 397 22.24 -4.75 7.89
N GLN A 398 22.67 -5.80 8.57
CA GLN A 398 23.94 -6.46 8.26
C GLN A 398 24.06 -6.85 6.79
N GLY A 399 25.08 -6.33 6.12
CA GLY A 399 25.32 -6.54 4.68
C GLY A 399 24.56 -5.62 3.74
N PHE A 400 23.66 -4.76 4.26
CA PHE A 400 22.86 -3.79 3.50
C PHE A 400 22.89 -2.44 4.23
N ASP A 401 23.87 -1.63 3.92
CA ASP A 401 24.19 -0.39 4.61
C ASP A 401 23.52 0.86 4.02
N LYS A 402 22.78 0.72 2.91
CA LYS A 402 22.13 1.84 2.22
C LYS A 402 20.64 1.60 1.98
N SER A 403 19.87 2.69 2.04
CA SER A 403 18.49 2.69 1.55
C SER A 403 18.46 2.42 0.05
N ASN A 404 17.42 1.74 -0.40
CA ASN A 404 17.10 1.56 -1.81
C ASN A 404 15.74 2.18 -2.19
N GLY A 405 15.35 3.23 -1.44
CA GLY A 405 14.14 4.00 -1.73
C GLY A 405 12.84 3.30 -1.34
N HIS A 406 12.87 2.51 -0.27
CA HIS A 406 11.68 1.81 0.26
C HIS A 406 11.34 2.22 1.70
N GLY A 407 11.88 3.34 2.19
CA GLY A 407 11.55 3.91 3.49
C GLY A 407 10.17 4.56 3.47
N ARG A 408 9.12 3.90 4.00
CA ARG A 408 7.74 4.38 3.90
C ARG A 408 7.05 4.46 5.24
N ALA A 409 6.23 5.50 5.42
CA ALA A 409 5.43 5.73 6.62
C ALA A 409 4.13 6.48 6.34
N GLN A 410 3.15 6.24 7.17
CA GLN A 410 2.04 7.17 7.36
C GLN A 410 2.51 8.35 8.21
N SER A 411 2.02 9.57 7.96
CA SER A 411 2.30 10.74 8.81
C SER A 411 2.08 10.42 10.29
N GLY A 412 3.00 10.85 11.14
CA GLY A 412 3.01 10.57 12.57
C GLY A 412 3.73 9.26 12.96
N LEU A 413 4.33 8.55 12.01
CA LEU A 413 5.05 7.31 12.25
C LEU A 413 6.44 7.32 11.61
N MET A 414 7.37 6.56 12.20
CA MET A 414 8.73 6.41 11.66
C MET A 414 8.72 5.53 10.42
N ALA A 415 9.45 5.95 9.39
CA ALA A 415 9.65 5.16 8.18
C ALA A 415 10.47 3.89 8.47
N VAL A 416 10.05 2.81 7.82
CA VAL A 416 10.77 1.53 7.75
C VAL A 416 10.71 1.00 6.32
N GLY A 417 11.49 -0.02 6.01
CA GLY A 417 11.40 -0.68 4.70
C GLY A 417 10.01 -1.28 4.48
N ARG A 418 9.33 -0.90 3.40
CA ARG A 418 7.98 -1.38 3.05
C ARG A 418 7.90 -1.72 1.57
N GLN A 419 6.97 -2.61 1.24
CA GLN A 419 6.63 -2.90 -0.15
C GLN A 419 6.07 -1.66 -0.85
N GLY A 420 6.37 -1.53 -2.15
CA GLY A 420 5.72 -0.62 -3.09
C GLY A 420 4.87 -1.40 -4.08
N ASN A 421 5.48 -1.80 -5.20
CA ASN A 421 4.86 -2.61 -6.24
C ASN A 421 5.58 -3.97 -6.30
N LEU A 422 5.11 -4.96 -5.57
CA LEU A 422 5.67 -6.31 -5.57
C LEU A 422 5.19 -7.08 -6.80
N ILE A 423 6.09 -7.41 -7.71
CA ILE A 423 5.78 -8.03 -9.00
C ILE A 423 6.48 -9.40 -9.10
N VAL A 424 5.67 -10.45 -9.23
CA VAL A 424 6.14 -11.83 -9.43
C VAL A 424 6.12 -12.16 -10.91
N SER A 425 7.23 -12.68 -11.42
CA SER A 425 7.38 -13.17 -12.80
C SER A 425 7.82 -14.63 -12.82
N SER A 426 7.50 -15.33 -13.91
CA SER A 426 7.79 -16.74 -14.06
C SER A 426 8.26 -17.06 -15.48
N THR A 427 9.21 -17.99 -15.59
CA THR A 427 9.66 -18.57 -16.87
C THR A 427 8.98 -19.92 -17.16
N ASN A 428 8.29 -20.52 -16.19
CA ASN A 428 7.53 -21.77 -16.35
C ASN A 428 6.04 -21.48 -16.35
N THR A 429 5.50 -21.08 -17.51
CA THR A 429 4.12 -20.62 -17.65
C THR A 429 3.30 -21.52 -18.58
N VAL A 430 2.02 -21.70 -18.27
CA VAL A 430 1.05 -22.41 -19.10
C VAL A 430 -0.27 -21.62 -19.19
N SER A 431 -1.11 -21.94 -20.17
CA SER A 431 -2.44 -21.32 -20.30
C SER A 431 -3.35 -21.66 -19.12
N ASP A 432 -4.38 -20.84 -18.86
CA ASP A 432 -5.35 -21.07 -17.77
C ASP A 432 -6.04 -22.45 -17.92
N ALA A 433 -6.37 -22.85 -19.14
CA ALA A 433 -6.94 -24.18 -19.40
C ALA A 433 -5.96 -25.28 -19.01
N THR A 434 -4.69 -25.11 -19.32
CA THR A 434 -3.62 -26.07 -18.96
C THR A 434 -3.38 -26.07 -17.45
N LEU A 435 -3.44 -24.92 -16.76
CA LEU A 435 -3.35 -24.85 -15.30
C LEU A 435 -4.43 -25.68 -14.64
N ARG A 436 -5.67 -25.55 -15.11
CA ARG A 436 -6.80 -26.33 -14.59
C ARG A 436 -6.59 -27.83 -14.85
N GLN A 437 -6.11 -28.21 -16.04
CA GLN A 437 -5.78 -29.60 -16.35
C GLN A 437 -4.69 -30.13 -15.42
N ARG A 438 -3.61 -29.36 -15.19
CA ARG A 438 -2.54 -29.72 -14.26
C ARG A 438 -3.03 -29.87 -12.83
N LEU A 439 -3.97 -29.02 -12.38
CA LEU A 439 -4.61 -29.20 -11.06
C LEU A 439 -5.33 -30.57 -11.01
N ILE A 440 -6.11 -30.93 -12.02
CA ILE A 440 -6.80 -32.22 -12.09
C ILE A 440 -5.82 -33.41 -12.11
N GLU A 441 -4.75 -33.31 -12.87
CA GLU A 441 -3.68 -34.31 -12.90
C GLU A 441 -3.04 -34.49 -11.51
N GLU A 442 -2.76 -33.39 -10.83
CA GLU A 442 -2.15 -33.40 -9.49
C GLU A 442 -3.10 -33.99 -8.43
N ILE A 443 -4.40 -33.69 -8.52
CA ILE A 443 -5.44 -34.32 -7.66
C ILE A 443 -5.43 -35.84 -7.83
N LYS A 444 -5.41 -36.32 -9.09
CA LYS A 444 -5.35 -37.75 -9.41
C LYS A 444 -4.06 -38.41 -8.92
N ARG A 445 -2.91 -37.72 -9.14
CA ARG A 445 -1.60 -38.21 -8.72
C ARG A 445 -1.52 -38.43 -7.20
N GLN A 446 -2.16 -37.54 -6.44
CA GLN A 446 -2.18 -37.64 -4.97
C GLN A 446 -3.34 -38.50 -4.43
N GLY A 447 -4.24 -38.99 -5.28
CA GLY A 447 -5.40 -39.76 -4.87
C GLY A 447 -6.39 -38.96 -4.01
N LYS A 448 -6.42 -37.62 -4.18
CA LYS A 448 -7.32 -36.75 -3.43
C LYS A 448 -8.72 -36.75 -4.05
N PRO A 449 -9.79 -36.58 -3.24
CA PRO A 449 -11.15 -36.55 -3.76
C PRO A 449 -11.45 -35.26 -4.55
N TYR A 450 -10.71 -34.18 -4.32
CA TYR A 450 -10.79 -32.87 -4.97
C TYR A 450 -9.51 -32.09 -4.76
N GLY A 451 -9.35 -30.99 -5.48
CA GLY A 451 -8.42 -29.89 -5.20
C GLY A 451 -9.18 -28.59 -4.97
N LEU A 452 -8.49 -27.55 -4.57
CA LEU A 452 -9.11 -26.24 -4.32
C LEU A 452 -8.69 -25.22 -5.39
N TYR A 453 -9.66 -24.40 -5.81
CA TYR A 453 -9.39 -23.20 -6.61
C TYR A 453 -9.82 -21.97 -5.82
N PHE A 454 -8.87 -21.09 -5.54
CA PHE A 454 -9.09 -19.82 -4.88
C PHE A 454 -9.24 -18.74 -5.94
N GLU A 455 -10.48 -18.38 -6.24
CA GLU A 455 -10.80 -17.39 -7.28
C GLU A 455 -10.55 -15.96 -6.77
N ASP A 456 -10.91 -15.67 -5.52
CA ASP A 456 -10.76 -14.35 -4.93
C ASP A 456 -10.41 -14.41 -3.46
N ILE A 457 -9.62 -13.40 -3.02
CA ILE A 457 -9.10 -13.25 -1.66
C ILE A 457 -9.32 -11.82 -1.22
N GLU A 458 -9.80 -11.62 0.00
CA GLU A 458 -10.04 -10.31 0.60
C GLU A 458 -8.73 -9.63 0.99
N GLY A 459 -7.84 -10.37 1.61
CA GLY A 459 -6.57 -9.90 2.15
C GLY A 459 -5.92 -10.99 2.98
N GLY A 460 -5.00 -10.58 3.85
CA GLY A 460 -4.32 -11.49 4.74
C GLY A 460 -3.61 -10.76 5.86
N PHE A 461 -2.93 -11.52 6.68
CA PHE A 461 -1.97 -11.01 7.64
C PHE A 461 -0.87 -12.03 7.90
N THR A 462 0.27 -11.54 8.36
CA THR A 462 1.42 -12.38 8.65
C THR A 462 2.03 -12.01 9.99
N LEU A 463 2.46 -13.01 10.73
CA LEU A 463 3.18 -12.83 12.00
C LEU A 463 4.67 -12.91 11.71
N THR A 464 5.38 -11.81 11.99
CA THR A 464 6.82 -11.69 11.75
C THR A 464 7.63 -11.67 13.04
N GLN A 465 7.01 -11.53 14.19
CA GLN A 465 7.67 -11.45 15.49
C GLN A 465 8.25 -12.81 15.94
N ARG A 466 9.44 -12.77 16.55
CA ARG A 466 10.15 -13.98 17.03
C ARG A 466 9.38 -14.74 18.13
N SER A 467 8.61 -14.04 18.95
CA SER A 467 7.82 -14.61 20.04
C SER A 467 6.54 -15.32 19.59
N LEU A 468 6.17 -15.19 18.32
CA LEU A 468 4.97 -15.77 17.73
C LEU A 468 5.35 -16.84 16.70
N PRO A 469 4.46 -17.84 16.46
CA PRO A 469 4.66 -18.74 15.33
C PRO A 469 4.86 -17.97 14.04
N GLN A 470 5.87 -18.31 13.26
CA GLN A 470 6.09 -17.74 11.92
C GLN A 470 5.03 -18.27 10.97
N ALA A 471 3.83 -17.74 11.08
CA ALA A 471 2.65 -18.16 10.35
C ALA A 471 2.08 -17.01 9.52
N PHE A 472 1.33 -17.37 8.50
CA PHE A 472 0.49 -16.47 7.74
C PHE A 472 -0.94 -17.00 7.70
N GLN A 473 -1.88 -16.10 7.50
CA GLN A 473 -3.26 -16.42 7.23
C GLN A 473 -3.75 -15.54 6.09
N VAL A 474 -4.30 -16.17 5.06
CA VAL A 474 -4.93 -15.48 3.94
C VAL A 474 -6.41 -15.82 3.96
N LEU A 475 -7.23 -14.80 3.71
CA LEU A 475 -8.68 -14.83 3.87
C LEU A 475 -9.39 -14.97 2.52
N PRO A 476 -9.63 -16.21 2.03
CA PRO A 476 -10.34 -16.42 0.79
C PRO A 476 -11.81 -16.02 0.89
N ILE A 477 -12.33 -15.51 -0.23
CA ILE A 477 -13.74 -15.16 -0.39
C ILE A 477 -14.45 -16.19 -1.26
N LEU A 478 -13.90 -16.50 -2.44
CA LEU A 478 -14.47 -17.45 -3.40
C LEU A 478 -13.53 -18.65 -3.53
N VAL A 479 -14.02 -19.80 -3.06
CA VAL A 479 -13.28 -21.07 -3.05
C VAL A 479 -14.10 -22.16 -3.68
N TRP A 480 -13.51 -22.88 -4.62
CA TRP A 480 -14.17 -23.95 -5.36
C TRP A 480 -13.45 -25.28 -5.13
N LYS A 481 -14.21 -26.34 -4.89
CA LYS A 481 -13.73 -27.70 -5.03
C LYS A 481 -13.73 -28.08 -6.50
N VAL A 482 -12.58 -28.49 -7.01
CA VAL A 482 -12.39 -28.98 -8.37
C VAL A 482 -12.26 -30.49 -8.34
N TYR A 483 -13.11 -31.19 -9.06
CA TYR A 483 -13.17 -32.64 -9.00
C TYR A 483 -12.44 -33.31 -10.18
N PRO A 484 -11.74 -34.44 -9.93
CA PRO A 484 -10.99 -35.13 -10.97
C PRO A 484 -11.83 -35.99 -11.93
N ASP A 485 -13.10 -36.21 -11.61
CA ASP A 485 -14.04 -37.05 -12.38
C ASP A 485 -14.88 -36.27 -13.40
N GLY A 486 -14.68 -34.93 -13.49
CA GLY A 486 -15.35 -34.08 -14.47
C GLY A 486 -16.74 -33.58 -14.05
N ARG A 487 -17.18 -33.87 -12.82
CA ARG A 487 -18.39 -33.22 -12.29
C ARG A 487 -18.17 -31.70 -12.14
N PRO A 488 -19.26 -30.88 -12.11
CA PRO A 488 -19.14 -29.44 -11.90
C PRO A 488 -18.40 -29.08 -10.61
N ASP A 489 -17.68 -27.95 -10.65
CA ASP A 489 -17.06 -27.38 -9.44
C ASP A 489 -18.11 -27.01 -8.41
N GLU A 490 -17.75 -27.15 -7.14
CA GLU A 490 -18.62 -26.84 -6.01
C GLU A 490 -18.08 -25.63 -5.26
N LEU A 491 -18.86 -24.55 -5.18
CA LEU A 491 -18.53 -23.41 -4.32
C LEU A 491 -18.60 -23.83 -2.86
N VAL A 492 -17.59 -23.47 -2.08
CA VAL A 492 -17.51 -23.76 -0.64
C VAL A 492 -17.11 -22.51 0.12
N ARG A 493 -17.33 -22.47 1.44
CA ARG A 493 -17.02 -21.33 2.29
C ARG A 493 -16.41 -21.74 3.62
N GLY A 494 -15.90 -20.76 4.34
CA GLY A 494 -15.47 -20.92 5.74
C GLY A 494 -14.11 -21.55 5.90
N VAL A 495 -13.18 -21.29 5.00
CA VAL A 495 -11.77 -21.72 5.12
C VAL A 495 -10.81 -20.54 5.01
N ASP A 496 -9.70 -20.67 5.70
CA ASP A 496 -8.54 -19.79 5.59
C ASP A 496 -7.32 -20.59 5.15
N ILE A 497 -6.51 -19.99 4.28
CA ILE A 497 -5.22 -20.56 3.91
C ILE A 497 -4.26 -20.27 5.05
N VAL A 498 -3.58 -21.31 5.52
CA VAL A 498 -2.62 -21.23 6.64
C VAL A 498 -1.34 -21.97 6.29
N GLY A 499 -0.29 -21.70 7.04
CA GLY A 499 0.96 -22.45 6.90
C GLY A 499 2.18 -21.64 7.33
N THR A 500 3.34 -22.25 7.12
CA THR A 500 4.62 -21.58 7.26
C THR A 500 5.11 -21.09 5.89
N PRO A 501 5.68 -19.89 5.80
CA PRO A 501 6.05 -19.29 4.51
C PRO A 501 6.94 -20.14 3.63
N LEU A 502 8.03 -20.65 4.17
CA LEU A 502 9.02 -21.43 3.40
C LEU A 502 8.43 -22.74 2.86
N ALA A 503 7.61 -23.43 3.68
CA ALA A 503 6.98 -24.68 3.25
C ALA A 503 5.97 -24.42 2.12
N ALA A 504 5.13 -23.41 2.22
CA ALA A 504 4.16 -23.07 1.19
C ALA A 504 4.84 -22.70 -0.13
N MET A 505 5.86 -21.84 -0.09
CA MET A 505 6.59 -21.40 -1.31
C MET A 505 7.32 -22.53 -2.02
N SER A 506 7.82 -23.54 -1.32
CA SER A 506 8.50 -24.69 -1.92
C SER A 506 7.56 -25.64 -2.69
N ARG A 507 6.24 -25.49 -2.56
CA ARG A 507 5.22 -26.34 -3.17
C ARG A 507 4.67 -25.80 -4.50
N ILE A 508 5.21 -24.71 -5.03
CA ILE A 508 4.79 -24.13 -6.31
C ILE A 508 5.29 -24.99 -7.47
N LEU A 509 4.39 -25.39 -8.37
CA LEU A 509 4.67 -26.28 -9.48
C LEU A 509 4.83 -25.56 -10.83
N VAL A 510 3.90 -24.66 -11.14
CA VAL A 510 3.80 -23.97 -12.43
C VAL A 510 2.89 -22.75 -12.28
N THR A 511 3.02 -21.79 -13.20
CA THR A 511 2.24 -20.56 -13.19
C THR A 511 1.43 -20.37 -14.47
N GLY A 512 0.44 -19.48 -14.40
CA GLY A 512 -0.28 -18.96 -15.56
C GLY A 512 0.53 -17.97 -16.38
N GLN A 513 0.03 -17.62 -17.56
CA GLN A 513 0.64 -16.64 -18.45
C GLN A 513 0.20 -15.22 -18.14
N LYS A 514 -1.02 -15.04 -17.63
CA LYS A 514 -1.61 -13.73 -17.36
C LYS A 514 -1.28 -13.27 -15.96
N THR A 515 -0.68 -12.10 -15.86
CA THR A 515 -0.47 -11.42 -14.56
C THR A 515 -1.69 -10.60 -14.21
N GLU A 516 -2.19 -10.78 -12.99
CA GLU A 516 -3.26 -9.98 -12.39
C GLU A 516 -2.70 -9.12 -11.26
N ILE A 517 -3.42 -8.05 -10.95
CA ILE A 517 -2.97 -7.02 -10.00
C ILE A 517 -3.96 -6.94 -8.84
N PHE A 518 -3.41 -6.83 -7.66
CA PHE A 518 -4.10 -6.42 -6.44
C PHE A 518 -3.57 -5.05 -6.04
N ASN A 519 -4.45 -4.05 -5.97
CA ASN A 519 -4.18 -2.74 -5.42
C ASN A 519 -4.80 -2.62 -4.04
N GLY A 520 -4.03 -2.22 -3.04
CA GLY A 520 -4.49 -2.18 -1.67
C GLY A 520 -3.76 -1.18 -0.79
N VAL A 521 -4.05 -1.27 0.49
CA VAL A 521 -3.36 -0.54 1.56
C VAL A 521 -2.81 -1.55 2.53
N CYS A 522 -1.51 -1.47 2.78
CA CYS A 522 -0.81 -2.37 3.70
C CYS A 522 -0.57 -1.69 5.04
N GLY A 523 -1.06 -2.29 6.12
CA GLY A 523 -0.87 -1.83 7.49
C GLY A 523 0.29 -2.55 8.17
N ALA A 524 1.24 -1.81 8.75
CA ALA A 524 2.30 -2.34 9.60
C ALA A 524 2.74 -1.30 10.65
N GLU A 525 3.89 -1.49 11.28
CA GLU A 525 4.40 -0.61 12.34
C GLU A 525 4.62 0.85 11.92
N SER A 526 4.84 1.11 10.63
CA SER A 526 4.91 2.47 10.06
C SER A 526 3.57 2.98 9.53
N GLY A 527 2.45 2.32 9.89
CA GLY A 527 1.10 2.70 9.49
C GLY A 527 0.67 2.15 8.13
N ASN A 528 -0.32 2.80 7.57
CA ASN A 528 -0.95 2.41 6.32
C ASN A 528 -0.26 3.07 5.13
N VAL A 529 0.23 2.27 4.19
CA VAL A 529 0.83 2.74 2.94
C VAL A 529 0.15 2.10 1.72
N PRO A 530 -0.08 2.85 0.62
CA PRO A 530 -0.60 2.27 -0.61
C PRO A 530 0.41 1.27 -1.19
N VAL A 531 -0.07 0.13 -1.67
CA VAL A 531 0.77 -0.92 -2.26
C VAL A 531 0.08 -1.57 -3.45
N SER A 532 0.88 -2.18 -4.32
CA SER A 532 0.38 -3.13 -5.32
C SER A 532 1.12 -4.44 -5.20
N ALA A 533 0.43 -5.52 -5.48
CA ALA A 533 1.03 -6.81 -5.72
C ALA A 533 0.54 -7.37 -7.05
N ALA A 534 1.42 -7.98 -7.83
CA ALA A 534 1.09 -8.53 -9.13
C ALA A 534 1.70 -9.92 -9.29
N SER A 535 0.89 -10.87 -9.75
CA SER A 535 1.33 -12.26 -9.92
C SER A 535 0.55 -12.94 -11.05
N PRO A 536 1.15 -13.91 -11.75
CA PRO A 536 0.38 -14.88 -12.51
C PRO A 536 -0.40 -15.79 -11.55
N ALA A 537 -1.42 -16.50 -12.06
CA ALA A 537 -2.07 -17.59 -11.34
C ALA A 537 -1.04 -18.69 -11.01
N ILE A 538 -1.19 -19.37 -9.88
CA ILE A 538 -0.18 -20.32 -9.37
C ILE A 538 -0.81 -21.64 -8.95
N LEU A 539 -0.24 -22.73 -9.44
CA LEU A 539 -0.57 -24.08 -9.01
C LEU A 539 0.42 -24.55 -7.93
N PHE A 540 -0.14 -24.97 -6.81
CA PHE A 540 0.57 -25.60 -5.69
C PHE A 540 0.32 -27.11 -5.68
N ALA A 541 1.37 -27.88 -5.41
CA ALA A 541 1.23 -29.30 -5.10
C ALA A 541 0.42 -29.52 -3.82
N GLU A 542 0.60 -28.63 -2.85
CA GLU A 542 0.02 -28.77 -1.52
C GLU A 542 -0.22 -27.39 -0.90
N MET A 543 -1.45 -27.19 -0.44
CA MET A 543 -1.88 -26.02 0.31
C MET A 543 -2.70 -26.47 1.50
N GLU A 544 -2.37 -25.96 2.67
CA GLU A 544 -3.11 -26.25 3.89
C GLU A 544 -4.19 -25.20 4.13
N VAL A 545 -5.41 -25.66 4.39
CA VAL A 545 -6.52 -24.81 4.80
C VAL A 545 -7.13 -25.34 6.10
N GLN A 546 -7.55 -24.40 6.95
CA GLN A 546 -8.27 -24.67 8.17
C GLN A 546 -9.68 -24.07 8.14
N LYS A 547 -10.55 -24.55 9.01
CA LYS A 547 -11.85 -23.92 9.21
C LYS A 547 -11.69 -22.51 9.76
N ARG A 548 -12.39 -21.57 9.15
CA ARG A 548 -12.50 -20.20 9.68
C ARG A 548 -13.40 -20.22 10.91
N PRO A 549 -12.97 -19.70 12.05
CA PRO A 549 -13.84 -19.45 13.19
C PRO A 549 -14.96 -18.48 12.74
N HIS A 550 -16.19 -18.77 13.10
CA HIS A 550 -17.33 -17.92 12.77
C HIS A 550 -18.25 -17.73 13.97
N SER A 551 -18.99 -16.62 13.95
CA SER A 551 -20.01 -16.34 14.95
C SER A 551 -21.16 -17.35 14.84
N LEU A 552 -21.73 -17.73 15.98
CA LEU A 552 -22.95 -18.52 16.05
C LEU A 552 -24.22 -17.63 16.01
N ASN A 553 -24.08 -16.34 15.78
CA ASN A 553 -25.21 -15.42 15.64
C ASN A 553 -26.03 -15.78 14.40
N ARG A 554 -27.26 -16.18 14.61
CA ARG A 554 -28.16 -16.54 13.51
C ARG A 554 -28.55 -15.30 12.69
N PRO A 555 -29.03 -15.50 11.43
CA PRO A 555 -29.62 -14.43 10.67
C PRO A 555 -30.71 -13.68 11.44
N PRO A 556 -31.01 -12.43 11.09
CA PRO A 556 -32.11 -11.70 11.71
C PRO A 556 -33.42 -12.50 11.62
N ILE A 557 -34.16 -12.57 12.73
CA ILE A 557 -35.47 -13.28 12.79
C ILE A 557 -36.52 -12.48 12.03
N VAL A 558 -36.42 -11.15 12.07
CA VAL A 558 -37.33 -10.25 11.37
C VAL A 558 -36.80 -10.07 9.93
N PRO A 559 -37.62 -10.27 8.90
CA PRO A 559 -37.22 -10.01 7.52
C PRO A 559 -36.87 -8.53 7.33
N ALA A 560 -36.00 -8.24 6.37
CA ALA A 560 -35.71 -6.87 5.98
C ALA A 560 -37.03 -6.20 5.50
N PRO A 561 -37.17 -4.87 5.72
CA PRO A 561 -38.35 -4.14 5.25
C PRO A 561 -38.44 -4.29 3.71
N GLU A 562 -39.65 -4.47 3.21
CA GLU A 562 -39.91 -4.41 1.77
C GLU A 562 -39.63 -2.99 1.29
N LEU A 563 -38.56 -2.84 0.53
CA LEU A 563 -38.22 -1.57 -0.09
C LEU A 563 -38.99 -1.45 -1.40
N GLU A 564 -39.78 -0.40 -1.57
CA GLU A 564 -40.41 -0.10 -2.85
C GLU A 564 -39.35 -0.01 -3.94
N ALA A 565 -39.51 -0.83 -4.98
CA ALA A 565 -38.65 -0.71 -6.15
C ALA A 565 -38.82 0.70 -6.71
N THR A 566 -37.72 1.46 -6.80
CA THR A 566 -37.75 2.79 -7.42
C THR A 566 -38.31 2.60 -8.84
N PRO A 567 -39.46 3.21 -9.21
CA PRO A 567 -39.97 3.06 -10.56
C PRO A 567 -38.93 3.59 -11.55
N PRO A 568 -38.77 2.93 -12.71
CA PRO A 568 -37.82 3.39 -13.72
C PRO A 568 -38.16 4.84 -14.05
N ALA A 569 -37.10 5.69 -14.06
CA ALA A 569 -37.23 7.10 -14.41
C ALA A 569 -37.91 7.22 -15.79
N GLY A 570 -39.19 7.60 -15.83
CA GLY A 570 -39.95 7.73 -17.07
C GLY A 570 -41.47 7.51 -16.99
N SER A 571 -42.04 7.06 -15.87
CA SER A 571 -43.49 6.97 -15.75
C SER A 571 -44.10 8.18 -15.02
N SER A 572 -44.15 9.33 -15.71
CA SER A 572 -45.06 10.39 -15.33
C SER A 572 -46.50 9.89 -15.58
N LYS A 573 -47.20 9.48 -14.52
CA LYS A 573 -48.67 9.36 -14.61
C LYS A 573 -49.23 10.75 -14.86
N GLY A 574 -49.65 11.00 -16.08
CA GLY A 574 -50.49 12.14 -16.41
C GLY A 574 -51.72 12.14 -15.50
N GLY A 575 -51.78 13.13 -14.61
CA GLY A 575 -52.96 13.38 -13.84
C GLY A 575 -54.06 13.91 -14.74
N GLN A 576 -55.15 13.15 -14.85
CA GLN A 576 -56.45 13.70 -15.22
C GLN A 576 -57.19 14.06 -13.95
N GLN A 577 -57.63 15.32 -13.94
CA GLN A 577 -58.55 16.07 -13.07
C GLN A 577 -58.03 16.59 -11.76
#